data_5faf47b2f9e1782f46bbcefe851793d5
#
_entry.id   5faf47b2f9e1782f46bbcefe851793d5
#
_cell.length_a   1.000
_cell.length_b   1.000
_cell.length_c   1.000
_cell.angle_alpha   90.00
_cell.angle_beta   90.00
_cell.angle_gamma   90.00
#
_symmetry.space_group_name_H-M   'P 1'
#
loop_
_entity.id
_entity.type
_entity.pdbx_description
1 polymer ?
#
loop_
_entity_poly.entity_id
_entity_poly.type
_entity_poly.pdbx_seq_one_letter_code
_entity_poly.pdbx_strand_id
1 'polypeptide(L)'
;GWYHTMDGIHGDMMLGTAGDYLLETAASLTILMMITGIYLWWAKQGRLKPMLVPKAGKGRSWWRDLHGAFGTWVSLILLLFCLSGIAWAGIWGGKMVQSWSQFPAGKWGVEPNPVSVVPTHGDVLNDGKTKEVPWILELTPMPVSGTTKGENGINPSEPMTLETVDRFAREIGFKGRYQLNLPKGETGVWTLSQDSMSYDMVSPTADRTVHIDRYSGKILADIRFDDYNFFGKFMAASIALHMGTLGWWSVLANVVFCLAVIFICVSGCVMWWKRRPSEARGLVPPAQKIKLPVWWAMAVPLLVVAVLFPTAIIAIAVIWLLDTALLSRIPALSRWFK
;
A
#
# COMPACT_ATOMS: atom_id res chain seq x y z
N GLY A 1 18.64 -13.13 0.65
CA GLY A 1 19.57 -12.13 0.10
C GLY A 1 19.19 -10.71 0.53
N TRP A 2 20.05 -9.73 0.25
CA TRP A 2 19.88 -8.33 0.68
C TRP A 2 18.50 -7.74 0.34
N TYR A 3 18.02 -7.96 -0.89
CA TYR A 3 16.70 -7.53 -1.33
C TYR A 3 15.59 -8.03 -0.39
N HIS A 4 15.55 -9.32 -0.13
CA HIS A 4 14.54 -9.93 0.75
C HIS A 4 14.56 -9.37 2.18
N THR A 5 15.77 -9.06 2.70
CA THR A 5 15.89 -8.41 4.02
C THR A 5 15.31 -6.99 4.01
N MET A 6 15.60 -6.21 2.97
CA MET A 6 15.06 -4.84 2.85
C MET A 6 13.55 -4.84 2.65
N ASP A 7 13.04 -5.76 1.84
CA ASP A 7 11.62 -5.97 1.63
C ASP A 7 10.89 -6.34 2.93
N GLY A 8 11.44 -7.30 3.70
CA GLY A 8 10.89 -7.65 5.01
C GLY A 8 10.94 -6.51 6.03
N ILE A 9 12.00 -5.70 6.04
CA ILE A 9 12.05 -4.51 6.91
C ILE A 9 10.99 -3.49 6.49
N HIS A 10 10.79 -3.29 5.19
CA HIS A 10 9.81 -2.35 4.66
C HIS A 10 8.37 -2.85 4.82
N GLY A 11 8.11 -4.14 4.62
CA GLY A 11 6.77 -4.72 4.59
C GLY A 11 6.19 -5.00 5.98
N ASP A 12 7.02 -5.52 6.91
CA ASP A 12 6.55 -5.93 8.24
C ASP A 12 7.60 -5.77 9.35
N MET A 13 8.67 -5.02 9.11
CA MET A 13 9.80 -4.83 10.04
C MET A 13 10.44 -6.16 10.49
N MET A 14 10.27 -7.23 9.74
CA MET A 14 10.64 -8.62 10.08
C MET A 14 9.99 -9.13 11.39
N LEU A 15 8.85 -8.54 11.80
CA LEU A 15 8.08 -8.86 13.00
C LEU A 15 6.74 -9.53 12.66
N GLY A 16 6.50 -9.86 11.37
CA GLY A 16 5.26 -10.45 10.91
C GLY A 16 4.05 -9.55 11.21
N THR A 17 2.94 -10.13 11.63
CA THR A 17 1.68 -9.41 11.88
C THR A 17 1.83 -8.20 12.81
N ALA A 18 2.71 -8.27 13.82
CA ALA A 18 2.93 -7.14 14.72
C ALA A 18 3.61 -5.97 14.00
N GLY A 19 4.57 -6.27 13.13
CA GLY A 19 5.23 -5.28 12.29
C GLY A 19 4.31 -4.66 11.26
N ASP A 20 3.45 -5.46 10.63
CA ASP A 20 2.41 -4.98 9.71
C ASP A 20 1.51 -3.93 10.38
N TYR A 21 0.97 -4.21 11.57
CA TYR A 21 0.17 -3.23 12.32
C TYR A 21 0.97 -1.98 12.72
N LEU A 22 2.25 -2.10 13.05
CA LEU A 22 3.09 -0.95 13.36
C LEU A 22 3.30 -0.07 12.14
N LEU A 23 3.56 -0.65 10.98
CA LEU A 23 3.75 0.09 9.73
C LEU A 23 2.44 0.72 9.26
N GLU A 24 1.31 -0.01 9.33
CA GLU A 24 -0.02 0.55 9.06
C GLU A 24 -0.30 1.76 9.95
N THR A 25 0.01 1.65 11.24
CA THR A 25 -0.14 2.75 12.20
C THR A 25 0.74 3.94 11.84
N ALA A 26 2.01 3.70 11.52
CA ALA A 26 2.95 4.76 11.12
C ALA A 26 2.51 5.47 9.83
N ALA A 27 2.08 4.72 8.82
CA ALA A 27 1.56 5.27 7.57
C ALA A 27 0.27 6.07 7.79
N SER A 28 -0.65 5.55 8.58
CA SER A 28 -1.91 6.23 8.94
C SER A 28 -1.68 7.54 9.71
N LEU A 29 -0.75 7.55 10.67
CA LEU A 29 -0.33 8.77 11.36
C LEU A 29 0.36 9.75 10.41
N THR A 30 1.15 9.25 9.46
CA THR A 30 1.80 10.08 8.43
C THR A 30 0.76 10.77 7.55
N ILE A 31 -0.28 10.08 7.12
CA ILE A 31 -1.41 10.68 6.37
C ILE A 31 -2.06 11.79 7.19
N LEU A 32 -2.36 11.55 8.47
CA LEU A 32 -2.92 12.56 9.36
C LEU A 32 -2.00 13.78 9.51
N MET A 33 -0.70 13.55 9.67
CA MET A 33 0.30 14.62 9.76
C MET A 33 0.40 15.43 8.46
N MET A 34 0.30 14.80 7.30
CA MET A 34 0.27 15.49 6.01
C MET A 34 -0.95 16.40 5.89
N ILE A 35 -2.14 15.89 6.17
CA ILE A 35 -3.39 16.65 6.09
C ILE A 35 -3.34 17.87 7.04
N THR A 36 -2.98 17.65 8.29
CA THR A 36 -2.88 18.72 9.29
C THR A 36 -1.73 19.69 8.97
N GLY A 37 -0.60 19.19 8.48
CA GLY A 37 0.54 20.01 8.07
C GLY A 37 0.22 20.94 6.91
N ILE A 38 -0.42 20.41 5.85
CA ILE A 38 -0.88 21.21 4.70
C ILE A 38 -1.90 22.25 5.16
N TYR A 39 -2.86 21.87 6.01
CA TYR A 39 -3.86 22.80 6.57
C TYR A 39 -3.21 23.96 7.33
N LEU A 40 -2.29 23.66 8.24
CA LEU A 40 -1.58 24.67 9.02
C LEU A 40 -0.71 25.58 8.15
N TRP A 41 -0.10 25.01 7.11
CA TRP A 41 0.71 25.75 6.16
C TRP A 41 -0.14 26.66 5.27
N TRP A 42 -1.28 26.14 4.78
CA TRP A 42 -2.29 26.93 4.06
C TRP A 42 -2.82 28.07 4.90
N ALA A 43 -3.29 27.80 6.11
CA ALA A 43 -3.84 28.81 7.02
C ALA A 43 -2.85 29.97 7.25
N LYS A 44 -1.54 29.67 7.21
CA LYS A 44 -0.50 30.69 7.35
C LYS A 44 -0.22 31.47 6.07
N GLN A 45 -0.22 30.83 4.92
CA GLN A 45 0.18 31.45 3.66
C GLN A 45 -0.99 32.15 2.95
N GLY A 46 -2.20 31.62 3.06
CA GLY A 46 -3.43 32.14 2.45
C GLY A 46 -3.45 32.16 0.92
N ARG A 47 -2.36 31.72 0.27
CA ARG A 47 -2.20 31.72 -1.19
C ARG A 47 -1.37 30.54 -1.64
N LEU A 48 -1.64 30.02 -2.84
CA LEU A 48 -0.95 28.83 -3.38
C LEU A 48 0.56 29.07 -3.67
N LYS A 49 0.90 30.17 -4.31
CA LYS A 49 2.29 30.45 -4.69
C LYS A 49 3.26 30.47 -3.51
N PRO A 50 2.97 31.11 -2.36
CA PRO A 50 3.85 31.03 -1.19
C PRO A 50 3.89 29.66 -0.52
N MET A 51 2.91 28.78 -0.78
CA MET A 51 2.96 27.41 -0.29
C MET A 51 3.96 26.54 -1.03
N LEU A 52 4.13 26.79 -2.34
CA LEU A 52 4.91 25.96 -3.25
C LEU A 52 6.35 26.42 -3.38
N VAL A 53 6.63 27.70 -3.12
CA VAL A 53 7.95 28.31 -3.30
C VAL A 53 8.45 28.84 -1.97
N PRO A 54 9.58 28.31 -1.45
CA PRO A 54 10.13 28.77 -0.20
C PRO A 54 10.68 30.20 -0.35
N LYS A 55 10.49 31.02 0.67
CA LYS A 55 11.09 32.34 0.71
C LYS A 55 12.57 32.24 1.05
N ALA A 56 13.40 32.99 0.36
CA ALA A 56 14.81 33.13 0.73
C ALA A 56 14.92 33.76 2.11
N GLY A 57 15.88 33.28 2.92
CA GLY A 57 16.03 33.75 4.28
C GLY A 57 17.15 33.03 5.03
N LYS A 58 17.27 33.29 6.31
CA LYS A 58 18.25 32.65 7.21
C LYS A 58 17.58 32.14 8.49
N GLY A 59 18.22 31.24 9.16
CA GLY A 59 17.78 30.76 10.47
C GLY A 59 16.50 29.92 10.42
N ARG A 60 15.71 29.99 11.48
CA ARG A 60 14.50 29.16 11.66
C ARG A 60 13.40 29.45 10.63
N SER A 61 13.20 30.68 10.21
CA SER A 61 12.17 31.04 9.23
C SER A 61 12.42 30.38 7.89
N TRP A 62 13.66 30.30 7.47
CA TRP A 62 14.08 29.62 6.25
C TRP A 62 13.81 28.09 6.31
N TRP A 63 14.19 27.44 7.40
CA TRP A 63 13.90 26.02 7.61
C TRP A 63 12.41 25.71 7.58
N ARG A 64 11.59 26.59 8.18
CA ARG A 64 10.13 26.43 8.15
C ARG A 64 9.55 26.59 6.75
N ASP A 65 10.03 27.57 5.99
CA ASP A 65 9.52 27.84 4.66
C ASP A 65 9.99 26.74 3.67
N LEU A 66 11.20 26.22 3.82
CA LEU A 66 11.66 25.03 3.12
C LEU A 66 10.81 23.80 3.46
N HIS A 67 10.67 23.50 4.74
CA HIS A 67 9.86 22.35 5.19
C HIS A 67 8.41 22.44 4.67
N GLY A 68 7.79 23.61 4.77
CA GLY A 68 6.42 23.81 4.30
C GLY A 68 6.27 23.68 2.79
N ALA A 69 7.17 24.30 2.02
CA ALA A 69 7.11 24.23 0.56
C ALA A 69 7.44 22.82 0.03
N PHE A 70 8.56 22.24 0.46
CA PHE A 70 8.91 20.86 0.08
C PHE A 70 7.88 19.85 0.61
N GLY A 71 7.39 20.05 1.84
CA GLY A 71 6.34 19.22 2.42
C GLY A 71 5.05 19.24 1.60
N THR A 72 4.68 20.37 1.02
CA THR A 72 3.49 20.46 0.14
C THR A 72 3.68 19.60 -1.12
N TRP A 73 4.84 19.67 -1.78
CA TRP A 73 5.13 18.86 -2.95
C TRP A 73 5.24 17.37 -2.62
N VAL A 74 5.97 17.04 -1.57
CA VAL A 74 6.20 15.66 -1.15
C VAL A 74 4.91 15.00 -0.66
N SER A 75 4.03 15.74 0.03
CA SER A 75 2.80 15.17 0.60
C SER A 75 1.87 14.57 -0.45
N LEU A 76 1.79 15.13 -1.65
CA LEU A 76 0.93 14.61 -2.71
C LEU A 76 1.39 13.22 -3.15
N ILE A 77 2.70 13.06 -3.36
CA ILE A 77 3.30 11.78 -3.76
C ILE A 77 3.30 10.81 -2.57
N LEU A 78 3.65 11.30 -1.37
CA LEU A 78 3.68 10.48 -0.15
C LEU A 78 2.29 9.93 0.20
N LEU A 79 1.23 10.68 -0.05
CA LEU A 79 -0.13 10.20 0.13
C LEU A 79 -0.41 9.00 -0.79
N LEU A 80 -0.02 9.07 -2.07
CA LEU A 80 -0.14 7.95 -3.00
C LEU A 80 0.63 6.73 -2.50
N PHE A 81 1.88 6.92 -2.04
CA PHE A 81 2.72 5.82 -1.53
C PHE A 81 2.17 5.22 -0.25
N CYS A 82 1.68 6.04 0.69
CA CYS A 82 1.03 5.54 1.90
C CYS A 82 -0.23 4.73 1.56
N LEU A 83 -1.12 5.26 0.72
CA LEU A 83 -2.37 4.57 0.35
C LEU A 83 -2.11 3.26 -0.40
N SER A 84 -1.18 3.26 -1.35
CA SER A 84 -0.81 2.02 -2.07
C SER A 84 -0.09 1.01 -1.18
N GLY A 85 0.71 1.48 -0.20
CA GLY A 85 1.39 0.61 0.75
C GLY A 85 0.45 -0.05 1.75
N ILE A 86 -0.41 0.74 2.42
CA ILE A 86 -1.37 0.20 3.39
C ILE A 86 -2.50 -0.61 2.75
N ALA A 87 -2.62 -0.63 1.42
CA ALA A 87 -3.57 -1.49 0.72
C ALA A 87 -3.34 -2.99 0.98
N TRP A 88 -2.15 -3.37 1.38
CA TRP A 88 -1.81 -4.73 1.82
C TRP A 88 -1.81 -4.92 3.33
N ALA A 89 -1.96 -3.85 4.11
CA ALA A 89 -1.95 -3.94 5.57
C ALA A 89 -3.18 -4.69 6.10
N GLY A 90 -3.04 -5.30 7.27
CA GLY A 90 -4.01 -6.25 7.80
C GLY A 90 -5.39 -5.68 8.11
N ILE A 91 -5.51 -4.42 8.54
CA ILE A 91 -6.80 -3.79 8.87
C ILE A 91 -7.30 -2.94 7.70
N TRP A 92 -6.54 -1.94 7.30
CA TRP A 92 -6.98 -1.02 6.26
C TRP A 92 -7.06 -1.70 4.89
N GLY A 93 -6.01 -2.39 4.49
CA GLY A 93 -5.95 -3.09 3.21
C GLY A 93 -6.88 -4.29 3.20
N GLY A 94 -6.59 -5.30 4.00
CA GLY A 94 -7.27 -6.59 3.94
C GLY A 94 -8.73 -6.55 4.37
N LYS A 95 -9.10 -5.74 5.38
CA LYS A 95 -10.47 -5.73 5.92
C LYS A 95 -11.34 -4.60 5.39
N MET A 96 -10.77 -3.41 5.12
CA MET A 96 -11.57 -2.25 4.74
C MET A 96 -11.60 -2.00 3.23
N VAL A 97 -10.50 -2.20 2.53
CA VAL A 97 -10.39 -1.84 1.12
C VAL A 97 -10.42 -3.06 0.21
N GLN A 98 -9.56 -4.04 0.44
CA GLN A 98 -9.43 -5.20 -0.44
C GLN A 98 -10.67 -6.10 -0.40
N SER A 99 -11.41 -6.15 0.72
CA SER A 99 -12.69 -6.86 0.81
C SER A 99 -13.76 -6.35 -0.16
N TRP A 100 -13.63 -5.13 -0.67
CA TRP A 100 -14.51 -4.54 -1.70
C TRP A 100 -13.99 -4.78 -3.12
N SER A 101 -12.82 -5.38 -3.28
CA SER A 101 -12.30 -5.78 -4.58
C SER A 101 -13.19 -6.87 -5.15
N GLN A 102 -13.88 -6.55 -6.24
CA GLN A 102 -14.76 -7.47 -6.92
C GLN A 102 -14.24 -7.65 -8.34
N PHE A 103 -13.86 -8.87 -8.63
CA PHE A 103 -13.55 -9.27 -9.99
C PHE A 103 -14.34 -10.54 -10.32
N PRO A 104 -15.02 -10.58 -11.46
CA PRO A 104 -15.77 -11.77 -11.85
C PRO A 104 -14.81 -12.87 -12.32
N ALA A 105 -14.27 -13.66 -11.38
CA ALA A 105 -13.51 -14.86 -11.71
C ALA A 105 -14.33 -15.85 -12.55
N GLY A 106 -15.64 -15.73 -12.51
CA GLY A 106 -16.59 -16.49 -13.31
C GLY A 106 -17.06 -15.81 -14.58
N LYS A 107 -16.27 -14.95 -15.21
CA LYS A 107 -16.61 -14.17 -16.41
C LYS A 107 -17.26 -15.02 -17.52
N TRP A 108 -16.88 -16.27 -17.64
CA TRP A 108 -17.40 -17.20 -18.65
C TRP A 108 -18.29 -18.28 -18.05
N GLY A 109 -18.92 -18.00 -16.95
CA GLY A 109 -19.93 -18.86 -16.33
C GLY A 109 -19.34 -20.05 -15.56
N VAL A 110 -18.15 -19.93 -15.03
CA VAL A 110 -17.62 -20.88 -14.02
C VAL A 110 -18.53 -20.82 -12.81
N GLU A 111 -19.03 -21.97 -12.36
CA GLU A 111 -19.87 -22.05 -11.18
C GLU A 111 -19.03 -21.85 -9.91
N PRO A 112 -19.55 -21.14 -8.91
CA PRO A 112 -18.88 -21.03 -7.62
C PRO A 112 -18.73 -22.43 -7.02
N ASN A 113 -17.60 -22.66 -6.35
CA ASN A 113 -17.38 -23.89 -5.63
C ASN A 113 -18.44 -24.03 -4.52
N PRO A 114 -19.21 -25.12 -4.45
CA PRO A 114 -20.29 -25.29 -3.47
C PRO A 114 -19.81 -25.56 -2.03
N VAL A 115 -18.52 -25.53 -1.74
CA VAL A 115 -17.98 -25.70 -0.39
C VAL A 115 -18.22 -24.47 0.48
N SER A 116 -18.29 -24.67 1.81
CA SER A 116 -18.52 -23.59 2.77
C SER A 116 -17.44 -22.52 2.80
N VAL A 117 -16.22 -22.86 2.41
CA VAL A 117 -15.09 -21.94 2.26
C VAL A 117 -14.61 -22.04 0.84
N VAL A 118 -14.78 -20.95 0.10
CA VAL A 118 -14.26 -20.82 -1.26
C VAL A 118 -12.83 -20.27 -1.16
N PRO A 119 -11.80 -21.01 -1.59
CA PRO A 119 -10.44 -20.50 -1.56
C PRO A 119 -10.31 -19.31 -2.51
N THR A 120 -9.54 -18.30 -2.09
CA THR A 120 -9.21 -17.15 -2.93
C THR A 120 -7.95 -17.40 -3.76
N HIS A 121 -7.70 -16.51 -4.72
CA HIS A 121 -6.44 -16.54 -5.47
C HIS A 121 -5.23 -16.45 -4.54
N GLY A 122 -5.28 -15.59 -3.52
CA GLY A 122 -4.22 -15.45 -2.53
C GLY A 122 -3.97 -16.72 -1.72
N ASP A 123 -5.04 -17.43 -1.33
CA ASP A 123 -4.92 -18.68 -0.55
C ASP A 123 -4.25 -19.80 -1.36
N VAL A 124 -4.46 -19.84 -2.67
CA VAL A 124 -4.01 -20.94 -3.53
C VAL A 124 -2.66 -20.66 -4.17
N LEU A 125 -2.42 -19.43 -4.61
CA LEU A 125 -1.30 -19.07 -5.47
C LEU A 125 -0.15 -18.39 -4.72
N ASN A 126 -0.43 -17.62 -3.66
CA ASN A 126 0.62 -17.10 -2.78
C ASN A 126 1.17 -18.23 -1.91
N ASP A 127 2.48 -18.26 -1.70
CA ASP A 127 3.14 -19.28 -0.87
C ASP A 127 3.24 -18.89 0.63
N GLY A 128 2.56 -17.83 1.04
CA GLY A 128 2.53 -17.29 2.40
C GLY A 128 3.66 -16.32 2.73
N LYS A 129 4.68 -16.19 1.87
CA LYS A 129 5.81 -15.25 2.02
C LYS A 129 5.91 -14.27 0.87
N THR A 130 5.51 -14.69 -0.31
CA THR A 130 5.61 -13.93 -1.54
C THR A 130 4.21 -13.63 -2.06
N LYS A 131 3.92 -12.36 -2.34
CA LYS A 131 2.67 -11.94 -2.95
C LYS A 131 2.84 -11.97 -4.46
N GLU A 132 2.41 -13.04 -5.08
CA GLU A 132 2.56 -13.30 -6.53
C GLU A 132 1.26 -13.06 -7.30
N VAL A 133 0.14 -12.90 -6.58
CA VAL A 133 -1.18 -12.62 -7.18
C VAL A 133 -1.37 -11.12 -7.30
N PRO A 134 -1.84 -10.60 -8.45
CA PRO A 134 -2.24 -9.21 -8.58
C PRO A 134 -3.20 -8.80 -7.46
N TRP A 135 -2.95 -7.65 -6.84
CA TRP A 135 -3.68 -7.19 -5.66
C TRP A 135 -5.21 -7.25 -5.83
N ILE A 136 -5.71 -6.87 -7.01
CA ILE A 136 -7.16 -6.86 -7.30
C ILE A 136 -7.77 -8.26 -7.30
N LEU A 137 -6.98 -9.29 -7.51
CA LEU A 137 -7.45 -10.69 -7.55
C LEU A 137 -7.28 -11.41 -6.20
N GLU A 138 -6.44 -10.91 -5.30
CA GLU A 138 -5.98 -11.62 -4.11
C GLU A 138 -7.13 -12.20 -3.27
N LEU A 139 -8.21 -11.45 -3.06
CA LEU A 139 -9.39 -11.89 -2.31
C LEU A 139 -10.55 -12.39 -3.19
N THR A 140 -10.35 -12.52 -4.49
CA THR A 140 -11.39 -13.06 -5.35
C THR A 140 -11.41 -14.59 -5.36
N PRO A 141 -12.58 -15.24 -5.56
CA PRO A 141 -12.68 -16.69 -5.57
C PRO A 141 -11.83 -17.32 -6.67
N MET A 142 -11.12 -18.37 -6.33
CA MET A 142 -10.34 -19.17 -7.28
C MET A 142 -11.28 -20.06 -8.11
N PRO A 143 -11.20 -20.09 -9.45
CA PRO A 143 -11.97 -21.01 -10.27
C PRO A 143 -11.58 -22.46 -10.04
N VAL A 144 -12.45 -23.38 -10.37
CA VAL A 144 -12.26 -24.82 -10.17
C VAL A 144 -12.33 -25.59 -11.47
N SER A 145 -11.56 -26.67 -11.57
CA SER A 145 -11.59 -27.61 -12.68
C SER A 145 -12.78 -28.59 -12.60
N GLY A 146 -13.07 -29.26 -13.72
CA GLY A 146 -14.14 -30.26 -13.83
C GLY A 146 -15.49 -29.67 -14.26
N THR A 147 -15.53 -28.43 -14.67
CA THR A 147 -16.72 -27.78 -15.24
C THR A 147 -16.85 -28.04 -16.74
N THR A 148 -18.10 -28.05 -17.23
CA THR A 148 -18.39 -28.08 -18.67
C THR A 148 -18.33 -26.69 -19.32
N LYS A 149 -18.25 -25.65 -18.52
CA LYS A 149 -18.19 -24.23 -18.93
C LYS A 149 -16.76 -23.82 -19.27
N GLY A 150 -16.62 -22.66 -19.88
CA GLY A 150 -15.35 -22.11 -20.30
C GLY A 150 -15.21 -22.00 -21.82
N GLU A 151 -14.21 -21.24 -22.28
CA GLU A 151 -13.91 -21.08 -23.70
C GLU A 151 -12.97 -22.15 -24.20
N ASN A 152 -12.89 -22.31 -25.53
CA ASN A 152 -11.96 -23.25 -26.13
C ASN A 152 -10.51 -22.81 -25.84
N GLY A 153 -9.75 -23.73 -25.32
CA GLY A 153 -8.33 -23.55 -25.00
C GLY A 153 -7.48 -24.63 -25.64
N ILE A 154 -6.84 -25.46 -24.83
CA ILE A 154 -6.01 -26.58 -25.28
C ILE A 154 -6.93 -27.65 -25.91
N ASN A 155 -6.47 -28.22 -27.04
CA ASN A 155 -7.20 -29.26 -27.73
C ASN A 155 -7.45 -30.45 -26.78
N PRO A 156 -8.71 -30.91 -26.61
CA PRO A 156 -9.03 -32.06 -25.74
C PRO A 156 -8.31 -33.36 -26.08
N SER A 157 -7.81 -33.52 -27.31
CA SER A 157 -7.03 -34.69 -27.73
C SER A 157 -5.57 -34.67 -27.25
N GLU A 158 -5.09 -33.53 -26.76
CA GLU A 158 -3.74 -33.38 -26.24
C GLU A 158 -3.69 -33.66 -24.74
N PRO A 159 -2.64 -34.33 -24.26
CA PRO A 159 -2.48 -34.56 -22.83
C PRO A 159 -2.21 -33.22 -22.09
N MET A 160 -2.86 -33.03 -20.95
CA MET A 160 -2.68 -31.84 -20.10
C MET A 160 -1.37 -31.96 -19.32
N THR A 161 -0.24 -31.69 -19.97
CA THR A 161 1.11 -31.68 -19.40
C THR A 161 1.63 -30.26 -19.27
N LEU A 162 2.71 -30.10 -18.50
CA LEU A 162 3.40 -28.81 -18.35
C LEU A 162 3.83 -28.24 -19.71
N GLU A 163 4.35 -29.09 -20.60
CA GLU A 163 4.81 -28.71 -21.94
C GLU A 163 3.65 -28.22 -22.82
N THR A 164 2.51 -28.89 -22.73
CA THR A 164 1.30 -28.52 -23.50
C THR A 164 0.78 -27.16 -23.02
N VAL A 165 0.75 -26.96 -21.71
CA VAL A 165 0.28 -25.70 -21.13
C VAL A 165 1.27 -24.55 -21.39
N ASP A 166 2.59 -24.79 -21.32
CA ASP A 166 3.62 -23.79 -21.67
C ASP A 166 3.53 -23.40 -23.17
N ARG A 167 3.38 -24.39 -24.06
CA ARG A 167 3.19 -24.12 -25.50
C ARG A 167 1.95 -23.25 -25.72
N PHE A 168 0.82 -23.66 -25.15
CA PHE A 168 -0.42 -22.90 -25.24
C PHE A 168 -0.30 -21.49 -24.67
N ALA A 169 0.39 -21.30 -23.56
CA ALA A 169 0.64 -19.98 -22.99
C ALA A 169 1.35 -19.05 -24.01
N ARG A 170 2.34 -19.58 -24.74
CA ARG A 170 3.05 -18.82 -25.78
C ARG A 170 2.16 -18.53 -26.99
N GLU A 171 1.32 -19.47 -27.39
CA GLU A 171 0.35 -19.31 -28.48
C GLU A 171 -0.68 -18.20 -28.18
N ILE A 172 -1.16 -18.12 -26.93
CA ILE A 172 -2.12 -17.08 -26.52
C ILE A 172 -1.44 -15.75 -26.12
N GLY A 173 -0.11 -15.65 -26.29
CA GLY A 173 0.63 -14.40 -26.25
C GLY A 173 1.44 -14.13 -25.01
N PHE A 174 1.61 -15.06 -24.07
CA PHE A 174 2.59 -14.91 -22.97
C PHE A 174 4.01 -14.90 -23.54
N LYS A 175 4.79 -13.87 -23.23
CA LYS A 175 6.16 -13.68 -23.72
C LYS A 175 7.11 -13.39 -22.57
N GLY A 176 8.36 -13.86 -22.72
CA GLY A 176 9.37 -13.66 -21.70
C GLY A 176 9.11 -14.49 -20.45
N ARG A 177 9.28 -13.90 -19.29
CA ARG A 177 9.01 -14.52 -18.00
C ARG A 177 7.51 -14.45 -17.69
N TYR A 178 6.95 -15.51 -17.19
CA TYR A 178 5.63 -15.60 -16.60
C TYR A 178 5.59 -16.76 -15.60
N GLN A 179 4.62 -16.74 -14.73
CA GLN A 179 4.40 -17.77 -13.73
C GLN A 179 3.44 -18.82 -14.29
N LEU A 180 3.76 -20.09 -14.07
CA LEU A 180 2.93 -21.22 -14.40
C LEU A 180 2.69 -22.04 -13.13
N ASN A 181 1.50 -21.93 -12.56
CA ASN A 181 1.10 -22.63 -11.36
C ASN A 181 0.38 -23.93 -11.68
N LEU A 182 0.84 -25.01 -11.06
CA LEU A 182 0.29 -26.36 -11.22
C LEU A 182 -1.03 -26.51 -10.46
N PRO A 183 -2.00 -27.29 -10.99
CA PRO A 183 -3.23 -27.58 -10.28
C PRO A 183 -2.98 -28.29 -8.96
N LYS A 184 -3.56 -27.78 -7.87
CA LYS A 184 -3.51 -28.40 -6.53
C LYS A 184 -4.81 -29.15 -6.25
N GLY A 185 -4.73 -30.41 -5.81
CA GLY A 185 -5.90 -31.26 -5.55
C GLY A 185 -6.72 -31.59 -6.81
N GLU A 186 -7.90 -32.17 -6.64
CA GLU A 186 -8.73 -32.62 -7.77
C GLU A 186 -9.41 -31.50 -8.54
N THR A 187 -9.76 -30.42 -7.88
CA THR A 187 -10.46 -29.27 -8.46
C THR A 187 -9.53 -28.12 -8.85
N GLY A 188 -8.23 -28.28 -8.63
CA GLY A 188 -7.24 -27.25 -8.97
C GLY A 188 -7.16 -26.99 -10.46
N VAL A 189 -6.81 -25.77 -10.85
CA VAL A 189 -6.66 -25.30 -12.23
C VAL A 189 -5.19 -25.03 -12.56
N TRP A 190 -4.81 -25.08 -13.82
CA TRP A 190 -3.58 -24.45 -14.28
C TRP A 190 -3.77 -22.94 -14.26
N THR A 191 -2.79 -22.23 -13.73
CA THR A 191 -2.80 -20.77 -13.73
C THR A 191 -1.56 -20.23 -14.42
N LEU A 192 -1.77 -19.41 -15.42
CA LEU A 192 -0.74 -18.62 -16.09
C LEU A 192 -0.88 -17.19 -15.60
N SER A 193 0.16 -16.60 -15.06
CA SER A 193 0.15 -15.21 -14.60
C SER A 193 1.39 -14.48 -15.10
N GLN A 194 1.18 -13.26 -15.56
CA GLN A 194 2.24 -12.35 -15.94
C GLN A 194 1.82 -10.95 -15.49
N ASP A 195 2.59 -10.34 -14.61
CA ASP A 195 2.24 -9.05 -14.03
C ASP A 195 3.47 -8.20 -13.70
N SER A 196 3.23 -6.90 -13.51
CA SER A 196 4.27 -5.94 -13.19
C SER A 196 4.74 -6.03 -11.74
N MET A 197 3.91 -6.53 -10.84
CA MET A 197 4.22 -6.68 -9.42
C MET A 197 5.26 -7.79 -9.20
N SER A 198 5.16 -8.89 -9.96
CA SER A 198 6.13 -10.01 -9.93
C SER A 198 7.38 -9.75 -10.79
N TYR A 199 7.56 -8.55 -11.33
CA TYR A 199 8.64 -8.18 -12.25
C TYR A 199 8.68 -8.99 -13.55
N ASP A 200 7.57 -9.58 -13.94
CA ASP A 200 7.45 -10.30 -15.21
C ASP A 200 7.26 -9.32 -16.38
N MET A 201 6.63 -8.18 -16.10
CA MET A 201 6.36 -7.11 -17.05
C MET A 201 6.78 -5.76 -16.48
N VAL A 202 7.04 -4.80 -17.37
CA VAL A 202 7.38 -3.42 -16.97
C VAL A 202 6.13 -2.58 -16.70
N SER A 203 5.03 -2.85 -17.41
CA SER A 203 3.82 -2.03 -17.33
C SER A 203 2.64 -2.83 -16.77
N PRO A 204 1.90 -2.28 -15.79
CA PRO A 204 0.69 -2.92 -15.27
C PRO A 204 -0.42 -3.06 -16.32
N THR A 205 -0.37 -2.29 -17.42
CA THR A 205 -1.34 -2.44 -18.52
C THR A 205 -1.21 -3.75 -19.28
N ALA A 206 -0.15 -4.50 -19.04
CA ALA A 206 0.09 -5.81 -19.62
C ALA A 206 -0.25 -6.97 -18.65
N ASP A 207 -0.73 -6.66 -17.45
CA ASP A 207 -1.13 -7.68 -16.48
C ASP A 207 -2.18 -8.63 -17.07
N ARG A 208 -1.95 -9.92 -16.91
CA ARG A 208 -2.82 -10.97 -17.40
C ARG A 208 -2.75 -12.22 -16.53
N THR A 209 -3.91 -12.75 -16.16
CA THR A 209 -4.04 -14.03 -15.46
C THR A 209 -5.03 -14.93 -16.20
N VAL A 210 -4.60 -16.14 -16.55
CA VAL A 210 -5.43 -17.12 -17.27
C VAL A 210 -5.54 -18.39 -16.44
N HIS A 211 -6.76 -18.87 -16.25
CA HIS A 211 -7.05 -20.13 -15.58
C HIS A 211 -7.56 -21.17 -16.60
N ILE A 212 -6.97 -22.37 -16.57
CA ILE A 212 -7.26 -23.44 -17.52
C ILE A 212 -7.69 -24.67 -16.72
N ASP A 213 -8.81 -25.27 -17.16
CA ASP A 213 -9.30 -26.53 -16.60
C ASP A 213 -8.31 -27.67 -16.85
N ARG A 214 -7.94 -28.36 -15.77
CA ARG A 214 -6.92 -29.41 -15.82
C ARG A 214 -7.35 -30.66 -16.61
N TYR A 215 -8.63 -30.86 -16.82
CA TYR A 215 -9.18 -32.05 -17.48
C TYR A 215 -9.54 -31.77 -18.93
N SER A 216 -10.25 -30.69 -19.16
CA SER A 216 -10.80 -30.35 -20.49
C SER A 216 -9.93 -29.41 -21.30
N GLY A 217 -8.92 -28.76 -20.69
CA GLY A 217 -8.10 -27.75 -21.35
C GLY A 217 -8.84 -26.44 -21.65
N LYS A 218 -10.09 -26.29 -21.20
CA LYS A 218 -10.87 -25.07 -21.42
C LYS A 218 -10.32 -23.91 -20.63
N ILE A 219 -10.38 -22.70 -21.20
CA ILE A 219 -10.06 -21.47 -20.51
C ILE A 219 -11.27 -21.11 -19.62
N LEU A 220 -11.07 -21.14 -18.31
CA LEU A 220 -12.10 -20.81 -17.32
C LEU A 220 -12.19 -19.31 -17.05
N ALA A 221 -11.05 -18.61 -17.11
CA ALA A 221 -10.97 -17.17 -17.02
C ALA A 221 -9.71 -16.65 -17.75
N ASP A 222 -9.82 -15.51 -18.42
CA ASP A 222 -8.71 -14.72 -18.97
C ASP A 222 -8.90 -13.28 -18.49
N ILE A 223 -8.16 -12.92 -17.46
CA ILE A 223 -8.32 -11.68 -16.74
C ILE A 223 -7.17 -10.76 -17.14
N ARG A 224 -7.50 -9.60 -17.67
CA ARG A 224 -6.54 -8.61 -18.14
C ARG A 224 -6.69 -7.30 -17.38
N PHE A 225 -5.67 -6.46 -17.42
CA PHE A 225 -5.74 -5.10 -16.87
C PHE A 225 -6.99 -4.34 -17.31
N ASP A 226 -7.42 -4.50 -18.57
CA ASP A 226 -8.61 -3.82 -19.10
C ASP A 226 -9.91 -4.25 -18.40
N ASP A 227 -9.94 -5.45 -17.85
CA ASP A 227 -11.09 -5.99 -17.10
C ASP A 227 -11.14 -5.43 -15.66
N TYR A 228 -10.07 -4.83 -15.14
CA TYR A 228 -10.08 -4.23 -13.82
C TYR A 228 -11.02 -3.03 -13.78
N ASN A 229 -11.71 -2.84 -12.67
CA ASN A 229 -12.45 -1.61 -12.43
C ASN A 229 -11.49 -0.43 -12.25
N PHE A 230 -12.02 0.79 -12.22
CA PHE A 230 -11.22 2.00 -12.07
C PHE A 230 -10.27 1.95 -10.86
N PHE A 231 -10.77 1.46 -9.72
CA PHE A 231 -9.97 1.37 -8.50
C PHE A 231 -8.84 0.34 -8.63
N GLY A 232 -9.12 -0.83 -9.24
CA GLY A 232 -8.10 -1.83 -9.53
C GLY A 232 -7.02 -1.33 -10.49
N LYS A 233 -7.40 -0.60 -11.54
CA LYS A 233 -6.45 0.06 -12.46
C LYS A 233 -5.59 1.10 -11.75
N PHE A 234 -6.21 1.92 -10.92
CA PHE A 234 -5.52 2.92 -10.11
C PHE A 234 -4.52 2.26 -9.15
N MET A 235 -4.92 1.19 -8.47
CA MET A 235 -4.05 0.46 -7.55
C MET A 235 -2.89 -0.22 -8.27
N ALA A 236 -3.13 -0.90 -9.39
CA ALA A 236 -2.07 -1.54 -10.16
C ALA A 236 -1.01 -0.52 -10.62
N ALA A 237 -1.44 0.64 -11.12
CA ALA A 237 -0.53 1.73 -11.50
C ALA A 237 0.22 2.31 -10.28
N SER A 238 -0.47 2.51 -9.16
CA SER A 238 0.12 3.04 -7.93
C SER A 238 1.16 2.10 -7.33
N ILE A 239 0.88 0.80 -7.34
CA ILE A 239 1.80 -0.26 -6.90
C ILE A 239 3.04 -0.29 -7.79
N ALA A 240 2.87 -0.29 -9.11
CA ALA A 240 3.98 -0.28 -10.05
C ALA A 240 4.89 0.94 -9.87
N LEU A 241 4.30 2.12 -9.62
CA LEU A 241 5.06 3.32 -9.31
C LEU A 241 5.79 3.22 -7.96
N HIS A 242 5.10 2.72 -6.92
CA HIS A 242 5.66 2.52 -5.58
C HIS A 242 6.85 1.56 -5.61
N MET A 243 6.73 0.43 -6.28
CA MET A 243 7.78 -0.58 -6.39
C MET A 243 8.90 -0.19 -7.36
N GLY A 244 8.69 0.83 -8.21
CA GLY A 244 9.67 1.23 -9.21
C GLY A 244 9.78 0.27 -10.40
N THR A 245 8.72 -0.51 -10.70
CA THR A 245 8.73 -1.52 -11.78
C THR A 245 8.58 -0.91 -13.18
N LEU A 246 8.21 0.37 -13.29
CA LEU A 246 8.02 1.08 -14.57
C LEU A 246 9.33 1.42 -15.31
N GLY A 247 10.42 0.75 -14.98
CA GLY A 247 11.73 0.95 -15.58
C GLY A 247 12.65 1.84 -14.73
N TRP A 248 13.89 2.06 -15.20
CA TRP A 248 14.94 2.76 -14.46
C TRP A 248 14.56 4.17 -13.99
N TRP A 249 13.73 4.87 -14.75
CA TRP A 249 13.28 6.22 -14.41
C TRP A 249 12.41 6.25 -13.14
N SER A 250 11.57 5.21 -12.94
CA SER A 250 10.74 5.11 -11.73
C SER A 250 11.57 4.79 -10.50
N VAL A 251 12.62 3.99 -10.65
CA VAL A 251 13.61 3.76 -9.58
C VAL A 251 14.30 5.06 -9.19
N LEU A 252 14.79 5.82 -10.17
CA LEU A 252 15.43 7.11 -9.92
C LEU A 252 14.45 8.11 -9.26
N ALA A 253 13.22 8.18 -9.75
CA ALA A 253 12.18 9.02 -9.16
C ALA A 253 11.91 8.65 -7.69
N ASN A 254 11.84 7.35 -7.37
CA ASN A 254 11.66 6.86 -6.01
C ASN A 254 12.85 7.21 -5.12
N VAL A 255 14.09 7.09 -5.62
CA VAL A 255 15.28 7.50 -4.86
C VAL A 255 15.24 9.00 -4.52
N VAL A 256 14.95 9.86 -5.50
CA VAL A 256 14.81 11.31 -5.29
C VAL A 256 13.68 11.60 -4.29
N PHE A 257 12.57 10.91 -4.42
CA PHE A 257 11.44 11.04 -3.50
C PHE A 257 11.80 10.62 -2.06
N CYS A 258 12.46 9.48 -1.88
CA CYS A 258 12.92 9.02 -0.55
C CYS A 258 13.89 10.03 0.08
N LEU A 259 14.81 10.60 -0.69
CA LEU A 259 15.69 11.65 -0.21
C LEU A 259 14.91 12.91 0.22
N ALA A 260 13.86 13.27 -0.51
CA ALA A 260 12.99 14.37 -0.15
C ALA A 260 12.21 14.09 1.15
N VAL A 261 11.73 12.88 1.37
CA VAL A 261 11.09 12.45 2.63
C VAL A 261 12.08 12.53 3.79
N ILE A 262 13.30 12.03 3.62
CA ILE A 262 14.38 12.15 4.62
C ILE A 262 14.62 13.63 4.96
N PHE A 263 14.70 14.49 3.94
CA PHE A 263 14.86 15.93 4.16
C PHE A 263 13.70 16.53 4.98
N ILE A 264 12.45 16.13 4.72
CA ILE A 264 11.28 16.58 5.50
C ILE A 264 11.41 16.14 6.97
N CYS A 265 11.80 14.90 7.23
CA CYS A 265 12.02 14.40 8.59
C CYS A 265 13.12 15.20 9.30
N VAL A 266 14.28 15.36 8.66
CA VAL A 266 15.42 16.10 9.23
C VAL A 266 15.06 17.57 9.47
N SER A 267 14.42 18.24 8.50
CA SER A 267 14.00 19.63 8.65
C SER A 267 12.98 19.83 9.77
N GLY A 268 12.08 18.86 9.96
CA GLY A 268 11.15 18.82 11.10
C GLY A 268 11.87 18.76 12.44
N CYS A 269 12.84 17.86 12.58
CA CYS A 269 13.70 17.75 13.75
C CYS A 269 14.49 19.05 14.02
N VAL A 270 15.08 19.65 12.98
CA VAL A 270 15.82 20.92 13.09
C VAL A 270 14.90 22.06 13.55
N MET A 271 13.69 22.12 13.01
CA MET A 271 12.72 23.15 13.44
C MET A 271 12.28 22.96 14.88
N TRP A 272 12.03 21.72 15.29
CA TRP A 272 11.69 21.40 16.67
C TRP A 272 12.85 21.79 17.59
N TRP A 273 14.08 21.39 17.28
CA TRP A 273 15.28 21.73 18.04
C TRP A 273 15.46 23.25 18.22
N LYS A 274 15.28 24.01 17.12
CA LYS A 274 15.38 25.49 17.14
C LYS A 274 14.22 26.18 17.89
N ARG A 275 13.15 25.46 18.19
CA ARG A 275 12.00 25.97 18.97
C ARG A 275 12.04 25.61 20.44
N ARG A 276 12.86 24.64 20.79
CA ARG A 276 12.97 24.17 22.16
C ARG A 276 13.41 25.33 23.09
N PRO A 277 12.83 25.41 24.31
CA PRO A 277 13.32 26.37 25.31
C PRO A 277 14.83 26.20 25.57
N SER A 278 15.55 27.30 25.65
CA SER A 278 17.03 27.27 25.78
C SER A 278 17.50 26.56 27.04
N GLU A 279 16.70 26.58 28.11
CA GLU A 279 17.01 25.96 29.42
C GLU A 279 16.49 24.53 29.55
N ALA A 280 15.73 24.01 28.53
CA ALA A 280 15.14 22.69 28.62
C ALA A 280 16.17 21.59 28.50
N ARG A 281 16.22 20.73 29.49
CA ARG A 281 16.96 19.45 29.46
C ARG A 281 15.96 18.37 29.03
N GLY A 282 16.17 17.73 27.88
CA GLY A 282 15.31 16.66 27.41
C GLY A 282 14.46 17.01 26.18
N LEU A 283 13.37 16.28 25.96
CA LEU A 283 12.49 16.36 24.78
C LEU A 283 11.29 17.29 25.00
N VAL A 284 11.46 18.32 25.81
CA VAL A 284 10.39 19.29 26.17
C VAL A 284 9.82 19.94 24.90
N PRO A 285 8.49 19.92 24.70
CA PRO A 285 7.85 20.55 23.55
C PRO A 285 7.95 22.09 23.62
N PRO A 286 7.93 22.77 22.47
CA PRO A 286 7.88 24.22 22.44
C PRO A 286 6.60 24.73 23.11
N ALA A 287 6.72 25.84 23.89
CA ALA A 287 5.57 26.48 24.52
C ALA A 287 4.48 26.84 23.49
N GLN A 288 3.25 26.49 23.77
CA GLN A 288 2.10 26.85 22.94
C GLN A 288 1.81 28.35 23.08
N LYS A 289 1.89 29.07 21.98
CA LYS A 289 1.54 30.51 21.92
C LYS A 289 0.12 30.79 21.45
N ILE A 290 -0.61 29.78 21.04
CA ILE A 290 -1.93 29.93 20.41
C ILE A 290 -2.94 29.12 21.22
N LYS A 291 -4.05 29.76 21.63
CA LYS A 291 -5.24 29.04 22.11
C LYS A 291 -5.80 28.27 20.91
N LEU A 292 -5.93 26.95 21.05
CA LEU A 292 -6.51 26.13 20.00
C LEU A 292 -7.93 26.62 19.70
N PRO A 293 -8.26 26.95 18.45
CA PRO A 293 -9.62 27.32 18.12
C PRO A 293 -10.53 26.10 18.25
N VAL A 294 -11.66 26.33 18.73
CA VAL A 294 -12.91 25.55 18.76
C VAL A 294 -12.78 24.05 18.44
N TRP A 295 -12.88 23.23 19.46
CA TRP A 295 -12.89 21.77 19.43
C TRP A 295 -13.80 21.16 18.34
N TRP A 296 -14.91 21.79 18.00
CA TRP A 296 -15.88 21.32 17.03
C TRP A 296 -15.33 21.24 15.60
N ALA A 297 -14.47 22.16 15.22
CA ALA A 297 -13.84 22.15 13.91
C ALA A 297 -12.85 20.96 13.73
N MET A 298 -12.36 20.39 14.83
CA MET A 298 -11.47 19.23 14.82
C MET A 298 -12.23 17.90 14.98
N ALA A 299 -13.43 17.91 15.55
CA ALA A 299 -14.18 16.69 15.84
C ALA A 299 -14.56 15.93 14.55
N VAL A 300 -15.01 16.61 13.52
CA VAL A 300 -15.37 15.97 12.24
C VAL A 300 -14.16 15.38 11.53
N PRO A 301 -13.04 16.12 11.31
CA PRO A 301 -11.83 15.53 10.77
C PRO A 301 -11.30 14.35 11.58
N LEU A 302 -11.32 14.43 12.91
CA LEU A 302 -10.88 13.31 13.77
C LEU A 302 -11.79 12.09 13.64
N LEU A 303 -13.11 12.30 13.55
CA LEU A 303 -14.06 11.21 13.31
C LEU A 303 -13.80 10.54 11.94
N VAL A 304 -13.60 11.33 10.89
CA VAL A 304 -13.25 10.81 9.55
C VAL A 304 -11.97 10.00 9.61
N VAL A 305 -10.94 10.52 10.28
CA VAL A 305 -9.67 9.78 10.45
C VAL A 305 -9.87 8.52 11.27
N ALA A 306 -10.69 8.55 12.34
CA ALA A 306 -10.98 7.38 13.16
C ALA A 306 -11.66 6.26 12.37
N VAL A 307 -12.56 6.63 11.47
CA VAL A 307 -13.27 5.66 10.60
C VAL A 307 -12.36 5.14 9.49
N LEU A 308 -11.61 6.03 8.83
CA LEU A 308 -10.77 5.66 7.70
C LEU A 308 -9.44 5.00 8.12
N PHE A 309 -8.90 5.37 9.28
CA PHE A 309 -7.59 4.91 9.76
C PHE A 309 -7.68 4.51 11.24
N PRO A 310 -8.32 3.38 11.56
CA PRO A 310 -8.56 2.96 12.95
C PRO A 310 -7.27 2.77 13.76
N THR A 311 -6.18 2.34 13.15
CA THR A 311 -4.89 2.17 13.83
C THR A 311 -4.30 3.51 14.30
N ALA A 312 -4.48 4.58 13.52
CA ALA A 312 -4.03 5.93 13.92
C ALA A 312 -4.78 6.43 15.17
N ILE A 313 -6.10 6.26 15.24
CA ILE A 313 -6.86 6.74 16.40
C ILE A 313 -6.55 5.93 17.66
N ILE A 314 -6.33 4.62 17.51
CA ILE A 314 -5.88 3.77 18.62
C ILE A 314 -4.52 4.24 19.14
N ALA A 315 -3.56 4.50 18.25
CA ALA A 315 -2.25 5.02 18.63
C ALA A 315 -2.33 6.37 19.35
N ILE A 316 -3.15 7.30 18.85
CA ILE A 316 -3.38 8.59 19.51
C ILE A 316 -3.97 8.40 20.90
N ALA A 317 -4.96 7.51 21.06
CA ALA A 317 -5.55 7.20 22.35
C ALA A 317 -4.53 6.59 23.33
N VAL A 318 -3.71 5.66 22.85
CA VAL A 318 -2.63 5.06 23.65
C VAL A 318 -1.61 6.11 24.09
N ILE A 319 -1.15 6.97 23.17
CA ILE A 319 -0.22 8.06 23.49
C ILE A 319 -0.83 9.01 24.54
N TRP A 320 -2.11 9.37 24.37
CA TRP A 320 -2.81 10.22 25.32
C TRP A 320 -2.94 9.58 26.71
N LEU A 321 -3.27 8.29 26.78
CA LEU A 321 -3.31 7.52 28.03
C LEU A 321 -1.94 7.44 28.68
N LEU A 322 -0.89 7.15 27.92
CA LEU A 322 0.48 7.13 28.43
C LEU A 322 0.92 8.49 28.96
N ASP A 323 0.58 9.57 28.27
CA ASP A 323 0.90 10.94 28.74
C ASP A 323 0.17 11.26 30.06
N THR A 324 -1.11 10.96 30.13
CA THR A 324 -1.94 11.31 31.31
C THR A 324 -1.70 10.39 32.49
N ALA A 325 -1.53 9.08 32.28
CA ALA A 325 -1.43 8.10 33.35
C ALA A 325 0.02 7.88 33.83
N LEU A 326 1.01 8.01 32.94
CA LEU A 326 2.41 7.67 33.22
C LEU A 326 3.31 8.90 33.24
N LEU A 327 3.41 9.62 32.10
CA LEU A 327 4.35 10.73 31.95
C LEU A 327 4.04 11.90 32.89
N SER A 328 2.74 12.17 33.12
CA SER A 328 2.31 13.26 34.03
C SER A 328 2.49 12.91 35.50
N ARG A 329 2.53 11.61 35.86
CA ARG A 329 2.59 11.17 37.28
C ARG A 329 4.00 10.83 37.76
N ILE A 330 4.95 10.61 36.86
CA ILE A 330 6.33 10.28 37.22
C ILE A 330 7.19 11.55 37.09
N PRO A 331 7.68 12.17 38.19
CA PRO A 331 8.38 13.43 38.12
C PRO A 331 9.67 13.41 37.27
N ALA A 332 10.34 12.27 37.21
CA ALA A 332 11.53 12.10 36.37
C ALA A 332 11.19 12.19 34.88
N LEU A 333 10.13 11.50 34.45
CA LEU A 333 9.65 11.52 33.06
C LEU A 333 9.03 12.87 32.69
N SER A 334 8.23 13.45 33.60
CA SER A 334 7.66 14.78 33.40
C SER A 334 8.71 15.85 33.11
N ARG A 335 9.83 15.83 33.84
CA ARG A 335 10.96 16.76 33.60
C ARG A 335 11.64 16.56 32.23
N TRP A 336 11.58 15.35 31.66
CA TRP A 336 12.18 15.07 30.38
C TRP A 336 11.27 15.40 29.18
N PHE A 337 9.94 15.33 29.38
CA PHE A 337 8.95 15.44 28.30
C PHE A 337 8.03 16.63 28.41
N LYS A 338 7.96 17.29 29.55
CA LYS A 338 7.13 18.49 29.83
C LYS A 338 7.96 19.63 30.40
#